data_1f1ea287d4e99431efcb1a17b8ba289f
#
_entry.id   1f1ea287d4e99431efcb1a17b8ba289f
#
_cell.length_a   1.000
_cell.length_b   1.000
_cell.length_c   1.000
_cell.angle_alpha   90.00
_cell.angle_beta   90.00
_cell.angle_gamma   90.00
#
_symmetry.space_group_name_H-M   'P 1'
#
loop_
_entity.id
_entity.type
_entity.pdbx_description
1 polymer ?
#
loop_
_entity_poly.entity_id
_entity_poly.type
_entity_poly.pdbx_seq_one_letter_code
_entity_poly.pdbx_strand_id
1 'polypeptide(L)'
;YMDLFNDEIVSFHIGQTPSAAGIQEALEEAIRITADCPYRRTFHSDQGWAYQMKAYTNRLKEERIFQSMSGKGNCLDNSVMENFFGLLEQEIYYGCVYHSYEELKAAIEEYIVYYNERRIKKSLGWMSPAEYRRKHAAA
;
A
#
# COMPACT_ATOMS: atom_id res chain seq x y z
N TYR A 1 0.89 -0.48 -2.05
CA TYR A 1 -0.55 -0.31 -2.27
C TYR A 1 -1.33 -0.74 -1.04
N MET A 2 -2.31 0.04 -0.67
CA MET A 2 -3.17 -0.20 0.49
C MET A 2 -4.63 -0.24 0.03
N ASP A 3 -5.38 -1.20 0.52
CA ASP A 3 -6.83 -1.23 0.35
C ASP A 3 -7.48 -0.29 1.37
N LEU A 4 -8.18 0.73 0.89
CA LEU A 4 -8.83 1.73 1.76
C LEU A 4 -10.10 1.20 2.47
N PHE A 5 -10.58 0.03 2.10
CA PHE A 5 -11.69 -0.60 2.80
C PHE A 5 -11.32 -1.07 4.21
N ASN A 6 -10.12 -1.65 4.35
CA ASN A 6 -9.65 -2.26 5.58
C ASN A 6 -8.22 -1.86 5.98
N ASP A 7 -7.61 -0.90 5.29
CA ASP A 7 -6.24 -0.43 5.50
C ASP A 7 -5.17 -1.54 5.33
N GLU A 8 -5.47 -2.62 4.60
CA GLU A 8 -4.52 -3.71 4.36
C GLU A 8 -3.49 -3.34 3.29
N ILE A 9 -2.22 -3.65 3.54
CA ILE A 9 -1.18 -3.54 2.53
C ILE A 9 -1.31 -4.74 1.58
N VAL A 10 -1.77 -4.48 0.36
CA VAL A 10 -2.02 -5.54 -0.64
C VAL A 10 -0.79 -5.83 -1.50
N SER A 11 0.05 -4.85 -1.75
CA SER A 11 1.33 -5.04 -2.43
C SER A 11 2.30 -3.94 -2.06
N PHE A 12 3.60 -4.23 -2.19
CA PHE A 12 4.66 -3.27 -1.93
C PHE A 12 5.93 -3.66 -2.68
N HIS A 13 6.81 -2.68 -2.84
CA HIS A 13 8.18 -2.88 -3.29
C HIS A 13 9.12 -2.15 -2.35
N ILE A 14 10.23 -2.77 -2.00
CA ILE A 14 11.30 -2.18 -1.19
C ILE A 14 12.54 -2.10 -2.06
N GLY A 15 13.09 -0.90 -2.21
CA GLY A 15 14.31 -0.66 -2.97
C GLY A 15 15.18 0.40 -2.30
N GLN A 16 16.47 0.39 -2.62
CA GLN A 16 17.41 1.39 -2.09
C GLN A 16 17.22 2.76 -2.73
N THR A 17 16.70 2.79 -3.94
CA THR A 17 16.42 4.02 -4.69
C THR A 17 15.06 3.93 -5.38
N PRO A 18 14.34 5.05 -5.55
CA PRO A 18 13.12 5.07 -6.33
C PRO A 18 13.38 4.60 -7.77
N SER A 19 12.55 3.67 -8.25
CA SER A 19 12.68 3.16 -9.61
C SER A 19 11.30 2.91 -10.24
N ALA A 20 11.20 3.15 -11.55
CA ALA A 20 9.99 2.82 -12.31
C ALA A 20 9.69 1.32 -12.28
N ALA A 21 10.74 0.49 -12.33
CA ALA A 21 10.61 -0.97 -12.27
C ALA A 21 9.99 -1.46 -10.96
N GLY A 22 10.45 -0.91 -9.81
CA GLY A 22 9.88 -1.27 -8.51
C GLY A 22 8.42 -0.85 -8.35
N ILE A 23 8.06 0.32 -8.86
CA ILE A 23 6.67 0.79 -8.86
C ILE A 23 5.80 -0.09 -9.75
N GLN A 24 6.30 -0.48 -10.92
CA GLN A 24 5.59 -1.38 -11.84
C GLN A 24 5.40 -2.77 -11.24
N GLU A 25 6.40 -3.32 -10.57
CA GLU A 25 6.31 -4.60 -9.86
C GLU A 25 5.20 -4.58 -8.79
N ALA A 26 5.17 -3.56 -7.95
CA ALA A 26 4.12 -3.40 -6.94
C ALA A 26 2.73 -3.20 -7.59
N LEU A 27 2.65 -2.50 -8.72
CA LEU A 27 1.42 -2.32 -9.49
C LEU A 27 0.88 -3.66 -10.01
N GLU A 28 1.73 -4.47 -10.65
CA GLU A 28 1.30 -5.77 -11.20
C GLU A 28 0.78 -6.70 -10.09
N GLU A 29 1.42 -6.71 -8.95
CA GLU A 29 0.96 -7.50 -7.81
C GLU A 29 -0.38 -6.96 -7.25
N ALA A 30 -0.55 -5.65 -7.15
CA ALA A 30 -1.82 -5.05 -6.73
C ALA A 30 -2.95 -5.39 -7.72
N ILE A 31 -2.68 -5.34 -9.02
CA ILE A 31 -3.63 -5.73 -10.08
C ILE A 31 -4.02 -7.20 -9.92
N ARG A 32 -3.04 -8.09 -9.72
CA ARG A 32 -3.25 -9.53 -9.55
C ARG A 32 -4.11 -9.86 -8.33
N ILE A 33 -3.77 -9.27 -7.19
CA ILE A 33 -4.48 -9.52 -5.91
C ILE A 33 -5.93 -9.03 -5.95
N THR A 34 -6.19 -7.94 -6.69
CA THR A 34 -7.51 -7.34 -6.77
C THR A 34 -8.31 -7.75 -8.02
N ALA A 35 -7.84 -8.75 -8.77
CA ALA A 35 -8.43 -9.13 -10.06
C ALA A 35 -9.87 -9.65 -9.94
N ASP A 36 -10.23 -10.25 -8.82
CA ASP A 36 -11.55 -10.80 -8.51
C ASP A 36 -12.53 -9.78 -7.92
N CYS A 37 -12.12 -8.52 -7.80
CA CYS A 37 -13.00 -7.47 -7.29
C CYS A 37 -14.23 -7.31 -8.22
N PRO A 38 -15.46 -7.47 -7.69
CA PRO A 38 -16.68 -7.39 -8.51
C PRO A 38 -17.04 -5.98 -8.95
N TYR A 39 -16.39 -4.98 -8.38
CA TYR A 39 -16.64 -3.56 -8.66
C TYR A 39 -15.50 -2.95 -9.48
N ARG A 40 -15.77 -1.78 -10.07
CA ARG A 40 -14.74 -1.01 -10.74
C ARG A 40 -13.66 -0.58 -9.73
N ARG A 41 -12.45 -1.02 -9.97
CA ARG A 41 -11.29 -0.65 -9.15
C ARG A 41 -10.89 0.80 -9.42
N THR A 42 -10.49 1.51 -8.38
CA THR A 42 -9.88 2.84 -8.45
C THR A 42 -8.55 2.79 -7.74
N PHE A 43 -7.47 3.15 -8.44
CA PHE A 43 -6.15 3.30 -7.83
C PHE A 43 -5.85 4.78 -7.66
N HIS A 44 -5.63 5.19 -6.43
CA HIS A 44 -5.35 6.56 -6.04
C HIS A 44 -3.87 6.74 -5.69
N SER A 45 -3.27 7.83 -6.15
CA SER A 45 -1.90 8.19 -5.81
C SER A 45 -1.76 9.72 -5.67
N ASP A 46 -0.60 10.16 -5.19
CA ASP A 46 -0.16 11.53 -5.38
C ASP A 46 0.21 11.79 -6.87
N GLN A 47 0.70 13.00 -7.16
CA GLN A 47 1.18 13.36 -8.50
C GLN A 47 2.66 13.02 -8.72
N GLY A 48 3.18 11.98 -8.06
CA GLY A 48 4.54 11.51 -8.25
C GLY A 48 4.84 11.19 -9.73
N TRP A 49 6.08 11.41 -10.15
CA TRP A 49 6.49 11.27 -11.56
C TRP A 49 6.17 9.89 -12.17
N ALA A 50 6.31 8.84 -11.38
CA ALA A 50 6.11 7.47 -11.85
C ALA A 50 4.64 7.17 -12.18
N TYR A 51 3.71 7.74 -11.42
CA TYR A 51 2.26 7.57 -11.64
C TYR A 51 1.74 8.33 -12.85
N GLN A 52 2.53 9.27 -13.38
CA GLN A 52 2.25 10.03 -14.61
C GLN A 52 2.87 9.40 -15.85
N MET A 53 3.71 8.38 -15.72
CA MET A 53 4.31 7.69 -16.85
C MET A 53 3.26 6.96 -17.69
N LYS A 54 3.44 7.00 -19.01
CA LYS A 54 2.54 6.32 -19.97
C LYS A 54 2.44 4.82 -19.69
N ALA A 55 3.54 4.18 -19.32
CA ALA A 55 3.54 2.76 -18.97
C ALA A 55 2.57 2.45 -17.82
N TYR A 56 2.60 3.25 -16.75
CA TYR A 56 1.71 3.13 -15.61
C TYR A 56 0.25 3.39 -16.00
N THR A 57 -0.02 4.53 -16.63
CA THR A 57 -1.39 4.93 -17.00
C THR A 57 -2.02 3.97 -18.02
N ASN A 58 -1.25 3.47 -19.00
CA ASN A 58 -1.73 2.51 -19.98
C ASN A 58 -2.04 1.16 -19.32
N ARG A 59 -1.21 0.71 -18.39
CA ARG A 59 -1.44 -0.54 -17.67
C ARG A 59 -2.76 -0.52 -16.88
N LEU A 60 -3.06 0.59 -16.21
CA LEU A 60 -4.36 0.77 -15.53
C LEU A 60 -5.54 0.75 -16.50
N LYS A 61 -5.39 1.38 -17.68
CA LYS A 61 -6.43 1.38 -18.71
C LYS A 61 -6.71 -0.01 -19.27
N GLU A 62 -5.66 -0.81 -19.52
CA GLU A 62 -5.78 -2.19 -19.98
C GLU A 62 -6.63 -3.03 -19.02
N GLU A 63 -6.46 -2.81 -17.71
CA GLU A 63 -7.19 -3.49 -16.65
C GLU A 63 -8.54 -2.82 -16.30
N ARG A 64 -8.92 -1.76 -17.02
CA ARG A 64 -10.11 -0.96 -16.74
C ARG A 64 -10.16 -0.40 -15.31
N ILE A 65 -9.00 -0.08 -14.76
CA ILE A 65 -8.85 0.53 -13.45
C ILE A 65 -8.89 2.05 -13.62
N PHE A 66 -9.70 2.73 -12.81
CA PHE A 66 -9.74 4.19 -12.79
C PHE A 66 -8.52 4.73 -12.03
N GLN A 67 -7.79 5.64 -12.67
CA GLN A 67 -6.68 6.34 -12.03
C GLN A 67 -7.21 7.63 -11.39
N SER A 68 -6.99 7.78 -10.09
CA SER A 68 -7.26 8.99 -9.32
C SER A 68 -5.94 9.55 -8.79
N MET A 69 -5.82 10.86 -8.77
CA MET A 69 -4.65 11.54 -8.20
C MET A 69 -5.11 12.65 -7.27
N SER A 70 -4.41 12.81 -6.13
CA SER A 70 -4.62 13.96 -5.24
C SER A 70 -4.32 15.27 -5.94
N GLY A 71 -5.03 16.33 -5.56
CA GLY A 71 -4.74 17.68 -6.02
C GLY A 71 -3.32 18.11 -5.63
N LYS A 72 -2.69 18.94 -6.44
CA LYS A 72 -1.34 19.44 -6.18
C LYS A 72 -1.30 20.15 -4.81
N GLY A 73 -0.47 19.65 -3.89
CA GLY A 73 -0.32 20.18 -2.55
C GLY A 73 -1.42 19.80 -1.55
N ASN A 74 -2.32 18.87 -1.89
CA ASN A 74 -3.35 18.37 -0.98
C ASN A 74 -2.88 17.11 -0.23
N CYS A 75 -2.28 17.30 0.95
CA CYS A 75 -1.78 16.21 1.79
C CYS A 75 -2.90 15.35 2.41
N LEU A 76 -4.12 15.86 2.54
CA LEU A 76 -5.23 15.13 3.19
C LEU A 76 -5.65 13.89 2.40
N ASP A 77 -5.50 13.93 1.08
CA ASP A 77 -5.89 12.82 0.21
C ASP A 77 -4.99 11.58 0.37
N ASN A 78 -3.80 11.73 0.96
CA ASN A 78 -2.84 10.64 1.19
C ASN A 78 -2.62 10.33 2.68
N SER A 79 -3.46 10.88 3.56
CA SER A 79 -3.29 10.77 5.01
C SER A 79 -3.26 9.32 5.53
N VAL A 80 -3.97 8.41 4.88
CA VAL A 80 -3.99 6.98 5.28
C VAL A 80 -2.62 6.33 5.06
N MET A 81 -1.98 6.60 3.92
CA MET A 81 -0.63 6.11 3.63
C MET A 81 0.42 6.77 4.52
N GLU A 82 0.31 8.07 4.75
CA GLU A 82 1.20 8.80 5.67
C GLU A 82 1.09 8.24 7.09
N ASN A 83 -0.12 7.90 7.55
CA ASN A 83 -0.33 7.25 8.83
C ASN A 83 0.36 5.88 8.90
N PHE A 84 0.26 5.06 7.86
CA PHE A 84 0.96 3.78 7.80
C PHE A 84 2.48 3.95 7.91
N PHE A 85 3.07 4.86 7.15
CA PHE A 85 4.51 5.12 7.21
C PHE A 85 4.94 5.65 8.57
N GLY A 86 4.14 6.53 9.18
CA GLY A 86 4.39 7.02 10.55
C GLY A 86 4.40 5.89 11.58
N LEU A 87 3.47 4.94 11.49
CA LEU A 87 3.44 3.76 12.36
C LEU A 87 4.64 2.85 12.13
N LEU A 88 5.00 2.58 10.89
CA LEU A 88 6.16 1.78 10.54
C LEU A 88 7.45 2.40 11.12
N GLU A 89 7.64 3.70 10.93
CA GLU A 89 8.80 4.41 11.45
C GLU A 89 8.87 4.36 12.98
N GLN A 90 7.74 4.55 13.66
CA GLN A 90 7.68 4.52 15.12
C GLN A 90 7.89 3.12 15.69
N GLU A 91 7.37 2.10 15.05
CA GLU A 91 7.33 0.75 15.61
C GLU A 91 8.57 -0.08 15.27
N ILE A 92 9.24 0.18 14.13
CA ILE A 92 10.41 -0.62 13.74
C ILE A 92 11.65 0.18 13.32
N TYR A 93 11.56 1.49 13.11
CA TYR A 93 12.70 2.28 12.64
C TYR A 93 13.32 3.12 13.74
N TYR A 94 12.56 3.97 14.41
CA TYR A 94 13.10 4.81 15.49
C TYR A 94 13.54 3.97 16.69
N GLY A 95 14.78 4.20 17.12
CA GLY A 95 15.38 3.47 18.25
C GLY A 95 15.91 2.08 17.90
N CYS A 96 15.82 1.66 16.64
CA CYS A 96 16.40 0.41 16.15
C CYS A 96 17.68 0.71 15.34
N VAL A 97 18.63 -0.22 15.38
CA VAL A 97 19.87 -0.15 14.60
C VAL A 97 19.86 -1.29 13.59
N TYR A 98 20.03 -0.95 12.30
CA TYR A 98 20.14 -1.91 11.21
C TYR A 98 21.56 -1.81 10.62
N HIS A 99 22.24 -2.93 10.46
CA HIS A 99 23.61 -2.99 9.98
C HIS A 99 23.72 -3.15 8.46
N SER A 100 22.61 -3.47 7.79
CA SER A 100 22.55 -3.63 6.34
C SER A 100 21.17 -3.30 5.79
N TYR A 101 21.13 -3.07 4.47
CA TYR A 101 19.86 -2.92 3.73
C TYR A 101 19.00 -4.19 3.86
N GLU A 102 19.60 -5.37 3.81
CA GLU A 102 18.93 -6.65 3.91
C GLU A 102 18.24 -6.83 5.26
N GLU A 103 18.87 -6.40 6.35
CA GLU A 103 18.25 -6.43 7.69
C GLU A 103 17.05 -5.50 7.77
N LEU A 104 17.18 -4.28 7.27
CA LEU A 104 16.05 -3.34 7.24
C LEU A 104 14.91 -3.84 6.36
N LYS A 105 15.22 -4.36 5.18
CA LYS A 105 14.23 -4.93 4.27
C LYS A 105 13.46 -6.07 4.91
N ALA A 106 14.16 -7.01 5.55
CA ALA A 106 13.53 -8.13 6.26
C ALA A 106 12.63 -7.65 7.40
N ALA A 107 13.05 -6.65 8.15
CA ALA A 107 12.25 -6.05 9.23
C ALA A 107 10.96 -5.39 8.69
N ILE A 108 11.03 -4.68 7.56
CA ILE A 108 9.86 -4.07 6.92
C ILE A 108 8.89 -5.15 6.41
N GLU A 109 9.40 -6.18 5.75
CA GLU A 109 8.59 -7.30 5.26
C GLU A 109 7.86 -8.01 6.41
N GLU A 110 8.54 -8.30 7.50
CA GLU A 110 7.97 -8.90 8.70
C GLU A 110 6.94 -7.96 9.36
N TYR A 111 7.22 -6.66 9.41
CA TYR A 111 6.29 -5.68 9.94
C TYR A 111 4.99 -5.61 9.12
N ILE A 112 5.06 -5.67 7.81
CA ILE A 112 3.87 -5.64 6.94
C ILE A 112 2.99 -6.86 7.20
N VAL A 113 3.57 -8.05 7.38
CA VAL A 113 2.83 -9.26 7.77
C VAL A 113 2.15 -9.06 9.13
N TYR A 114 2.90 -8.58 10.13
CA TYR A 114 2.34 -8.28 11.45
C TYR A 114 1.22 -7.22 11.37
N TYR A 115 1.43 -6.15 10.63
CA TYR A 115 0.45 -5.07 10.44
C TYR A 115 -0.85 -5.61 9.84
N ASN A 116 -0.78 -6.39 8.79
CA ASN A 116 -1.95 -6.95 8.13
C ASN A 116 -2.68 -7.98 8.99
N GLU A 117 -1.97 -8.89 9.63
CA GLU A 117 -2.56 -10.07 10.26
C GLU A 117 -2.83 -9.91 11.75
N ARG A 118 -2.09 -9.06 12.46
CA ARG A 118 -2.14 -9.02 13.93
C ARG A 118 -2.28 -7.64 14.55
N ARG A 119 -1.88 -6.58 13.84
CA ARG A 119 -1.96 -5.24 14.41
C ARG A 119 -3.40 -4.76 14.44
N ILE A 120 -3.98 -4.70 15.64
CA ILE A 120 -5.36 -4.21 15.82
C ILE A 120 -5.45 -2.69 15.64
N LYS A 121 -6.56 -2.24 15.06
CA LYS A 121 -6.86 -0.82 14.82
C LYS A 121 -8.23 -0.47 15.42
N LYS A 122 -8.29 0.64 16.15
CA LYS A 122 -9.55 1.14 16.70
C LYS A 122 -10.59 1.43 15.61
N SER A 123 -10.14 2.01 14.49
CA SER A 123 -10.97 2.30 13.31
C SER A 123 -11.61 1.07 12.68
N LEU A 124 -11.02 -0.10 12.88
CA LEU A 124 -11.52 -1.38 12.40
C LEU A 124 -12.23 -2.21 13.50
N GLY A 125 -12.72 -1.54 14.52
CA GLY A 125 -13.40 -2.22 15.63
C GLY A 125 -12.48 -3.14 16.43
N TRP A 126 -11.21 -2.74 16.62
CA TRP A 126 -10.16 -3.50 17.32
C TRP A 126 -9.78 -4.82 16.64
N MET A 127 -9.96 -4.89 15.33
CA MET A 127 -9.50 -5.99 14.48
C MET A 127 -8.25 -5.58 13.71
N SER A 128 -7.47 -6.58 13.28
CA SER A 128 -6.44 -6.36 12.27
C SER A 128 -7.06 -6.15 10.89
N PRO A 129 -6.34 -5.54 9.93
CA PRO A 129 -6.82 -5.38 8.56
C PRO A 129 -7.36 -6.68 7.94
N ALA A 130 -6.62 -7.77 8.05
CA ALA A 130 -7.02 -9.07 7.48
C ALA A 130 -8.22 -9.68 8.19
N GLU A 131 -8.31 -9.55 9.53
CA GLU A 131 -9.50 -10.00 10.29
C GLU A 131 -10.74 -9.21 9.88
N TYR A 132 -10.62 -7.89 9.73
CA TYR A 132 -11.72 -7.05 9.29
C TYR A 132 -12.23 -7.47 7.91
N ARG A 133 -11.33 -7.71 6.96
CA ARG A 133 -11.68 -8.22 5.63
C ARG A 133 -12.41 -9.56 5.72
N ARG A 134 -11.88 -10.53 6.44
CA ARG A 134 -12.49 -11.85 6.59
C ARG A 134 -13.91 -11.76 7.17
N LYS A 135 -14.12 -10.85 8.11
CA LYS A 135 -15.43 -10.66 8.73
C LYS A 135 -16.45 -9.97 7.83
N HIS A 136 -16.01 -9.03 6.98
CA HIS A 136 -16.90 -8.16 6.22
C HIS A 136 -16.94 -8.47 4.72
N ALA A 137 -16.00 -9.21 4.16
CA ALA A 137 -16.02 -9.62 2.74
C ALA A 137 -17.03 -10.74 2.44
N ALA A 138 -17.56 -11.39 3.47
CA ALA A 138 -18.57 -12.45 3.33
C ALA A 138 -20.02 -11.92 3.42
N ALA A 139 -20.18 -10.61 3.45
CA ALA A 139 -21.49 -9.97 3.52
C ALA A 139 -21.97 -9.47 2.15
#